data_5b9129ec8bb16b895ac99fbd7056b716
#
_entry.id   5b9129ec8bb16b895ac99fbd7056b716
#
_cell.length_a   1.000
_cell.length_b   1.000
_cell.length_c   1.000
_cell.angle_alpha   90.00
_cell.angle_beta   90.00
_cell.angle_gamma   90.00
#
_symmetry.space_group_name_H-M   'P 1'
#
loop_
_entity.id
_entity.type
_entity.pdbx_description
1 polymer ?
#
loop_
_entity_poly.entity_id
_entity_poly.type
_entity_poly.pdbx_seq_one_letter_code
_entity_poly.pdbx_strand_id
1 'polypeptide(L)'
;MKFLLKKALFISAISLAPAAFAVDMTGAGATFPYPIYAKWAEAFKAKTGSNLNYQSIGSSGGIKQIKAKTVDFGASDNPVKFDELEADGMVQFPAIIGGVVPVINVDGVKPGEIKLDGPTLADIFQGVISDWGDKRIAIMNPGVKIPSGPITVVVRAEGSGTTAIFTDYLAKTSTLFKDGVGAGANVKWPAASTVGGKGNEGVAANVTRVKNSVGYVEYAYAKKNKMTYINLKNKDGNFVAPDDLTFAAAAAGTDWSKIPGMGTFITNASGAKSWPITGASFILLYKNPENKANAAEVIKFFDFAFKDGKKMAEELDYVPMPDATTDFIRKNVFTKVMTK
;
A
#
# COMPACT_ATOMS: atom_id res chain seq x y z
N MET A 1 64.59 -53.96 17.15
CA MET A 1 63.23 -53.45 17.49
C MET A 1 62.98 -52.22 16.66
N LYS A 2 62.20 -52.42 15.54
CA LYS A 2 61.87 -51.34 14.58
C LYS A 2 60.47 -50.75 14.92
N PHE A 3 60.42 -49.52 15.36
CA PHE A 3 59.16 -48.81 15.55
C PHE A 3 58.72 -48.20 14.22
N LEU A 4 57.58 -48.65 13.69
CA LEU A 4 56.93 -48.09 12.53
C LEU A 4 55.92 -46.99 12.98
N LEU A 5 56.27 -45.73 12.71
CA LEU A 5 55.38 -44.59 12.91
C LEU A 5 54.34 -44.52 11.73
N LYS A 6 53.06 -44.86 11.97
CA LYS A 6 51.99 -44.62 11.05
C LYS A 6 51.57 -43.14 11.11
N LYS A 7 51.89 -42.36 10.08
CA LYS A 7 51.34 -41.02 9.90
C LYS A 7 49.90 -41.15 9.38
N ALA A 8 48.93 -40.78 10.19
CA ALA A 8 47.56 -40.61 9.78
C ALA A 8 47.41 -39.25 9.06
N LEU A 9 47.05 -39.27 7.77
CA LEU A 9 46.78 -38.10 6.98
C LEU A 9 45.29 -37.71 7.20
N PHE A 10 45.04 -36.66 7.97
CA PHE A 10 43.69 -36.07 8.06
C PHE A 10 43.45 -35.22 6.84
N ILE A 11 42.64 -35.73 5.89
CA ILE A 11 42.10 -34.95 4.77
C ILE A 11 40.88 -34.17 5.32
N SER A 12 41.09 -32.89 5.59
CA SER A 12 39.98 -31.98 5.94
C SER A 12 39.20 -31.68 4.65
N ALA A 13 38.04 -32.26 4.50
CA ALA A 13 37.11 -31.91 3.42
C ALA A 13 36.56 -30.49 3.69
N ILE A 14 37.13 -29.49 3.04
CA ILE A 14 36.55 -28.15 2.98
C ILE A 14 35.31 -28.24 2.11
N SER A 15 34.13 -28.28 2.73
CA SER A 15 32.86 -28.11 2.03
C SER A 15 32.82 -26.66 1.52
N LEU A 16 33.09 -26.46 0.22
CA LEU A 16 32.73 -25.22 -0.45
C LEU A 16 31.19 -25.11 -0.47
N ALA A 17 30.63 -24.42 0.49
CA ALA A 17 29.26 -23.91 0.33
C ALA A 17 29.24 -23.02 -0.91
N PRO A 18 28.27 -23.16 -1.84
CA PRO A 18 28.17 -22.27 -2.97
C PRO A 18 27.97 -20.85 -2.44
N ALA A 19 28.90 -19.95 -2.76
CA ALA A 19 28.75 -18.53 -2.47
C ALA A 19 27.50 -18.06 -3.22
N ALA A 20 26.41 -17.80 -2.51
CA ALA A 20 25.26 -17.11 -3.08
C ALA A 20 25.75 -15.70 -3.46
N PHE A 21 25.86 -15.42 -4.74
CA PHE A 21 26.16 -14.07 -5.21
C PHE A 21 25.01 -13.15 -4.79
N ALA A 22 25.36 -12.10 -4.06
CA ALA A 22 24.44 -11.03 -3.72
C ALA A 22 23.92 -10.38 -5.03
N VAL A 23 22.61 -10.17 -5.12
CA VAL A 23 21.96 -9.57 -6.30
C VAL A 23 21.37 -8.22 -5.90
N ASP A 24 21.65 -7.19 -6.70
CA ASP A 24 21.00 -5.88 -6.56
C ASP A 24 19.73 -5.86 -7.40
N MET A 25 18.58 -5.89 -6.72
CA MET A 25 17.27 -5.78 -7.34
C MET A 25 16.82 -4.33 -7.39
N THR A 26 16.11 -3.96 -8.46
CA THR A 26 15.51 -2.64 -8.60
C THR A 26 13.99 -2.74 -8.66
N GLY A 27 13.32 -1.85 -7.94
CA GLY A 27 11.87 -1.72 -7.97
C GLY A 27 11.43 -0.27 -7.93
N ALA A 28 10.26 0.03 -8.45
CA ALA A 28 9.72 1.38 -8.38
C ALA A 28 8.19 1.37 -8.29
N GLY A 29 7.63 2.41 -7.67
CA GLY A 29 6.20 2.62 -7.70
C GLY A 29 5.59 3.14 -6.43
N ALA A 30 4.53 2.47 -5.98
CA ALA A 30 3.67 2.88 -4.89
C ALA A 30 4.43 3.32 -3.63
N THR A 31 3.98 4.43 -3.05
CA THR A 31 4.51 4.93 -1.76
C THR A 31 3.76 4.30 -0.58
N PHE A 32 2.57 3.78 -0.81
CA PHE A 32 1.74 3.09 0.18
C PHE A 32 2.51 1.97 0.92
N PRO A 33 3.17 1.00 0.24
CA PRO A 33 3.87 -0.09 0.92
C PRO A 33 5.32 0.24 1.31
N TYR A 34 5.82 1.44 0.99
CA TYR A 34 7.25 1.75 1.16
C TYR A 34 7.78 1.51 2.58
N PRO A 35 7.07 1.86 3.68
CA PRO A 35 7.54 1.57 5.03
C PRO A 35 7.84 0.09 5.27
N ILE A 36 6.95 -0.79 4.81
CA ILE A 36 7.15 -2.24 4.99
C ILE A 36 8.17 -2.80 4.00
N TYR A 37 8.21 -2.30 2.75
CA TYR A 37 9.22 -2.74 1.78
C TYR A 37 10.64 -2.41 2.25
N ALA A 38 10.85 -1.24 2.85
CA ALA A 38 12.14 -0.87 3.43
C ALA A 38 12.55 -1.82 4.57
N LYS A 39 11.60 -2.18 5.45
CA LYS A 39 11.85 -3.11 6.56
C LYS A 39 12.14 -4.52 6.08
N TRP A 40 11.37 -5.02 5.09
CA TRP A 40 11.64 -6.31 4.46
C TRP A 40 12.98 -6.34 3.73
N ALA A 41 13.34 -5.24 3.01
CA ALA A 41 14.61 -5.14 2.30
C ALA A 41 15.82 -5.22 3.24
N GLU A 42 15.77 -4.53 4.39
CA GLU A 42 16.81 -4.60 5.40
C GLU A 42 16.98 -6.03 5.94
N ALA A 43 15.87 -6.68 6.32
CA ALA A 43 15.89 -8.04 6.85
C ALA A 43 16.33 -9.08 5.80
N PHE A 44 15.88 -8.92 4.56
CA PHE A 44 16.28 -9.80 3.46
C PHE A 44 17.76 -9.67 3.13
N LYS A 45 18.28 -8.43 3.10
CA LYS A 45 19.72 -8.17 2.93
C LYS A 45 20.56 -8.81 4.04
N ALA A 46 20.13 -8.69 5.28
CA ALA A 46 20.84 -9.33 6.41
C ALA A 46 20.87 -10.85 6.28
N LYS A 47 19.83 -11.47 5.70
CA LYS A 47 19.70 -12.92 5.53
C LYS A 47 20.43 -13.48 4.31
N THR A 48 20.44 -12.73 3.19
CA THR A 48 20.87 -13.24 1.88
C THR A 48 22.07 -12.49 1.28
N GLY A 49 22.36 -11.29 1.75
CA GLY A 49 23.31 -10.36 1.14
C GLY A 49 22.71 -9.55 -0.03
N SER A 50 21.59 -9.98 -0.62
CA SER A 50 20.96 -9.29 -1.75
C SER A 50 20.31 -7.99 -1.32
N ASN A 51 20.38 -6.96 -2.19
CA ASN A 51 19.94 -5.61 -1.90
C ASN A 51 18.73 -5.24 -2.78
N LEU A 52 17.79 -4.50 -2.20
CA LEU A 52 16.68 -3.90 -2.95
C LEU A 52 16.83 -2.38 -2.99
N ASN A 53 16.96 -1.84 -4.20
CA ASN A 53 16.85 -0.42 -4.46
C ASN A 53 15.42 -0.11 -4.93
N TYR A 54 14.57 0.35 -4.00
CA TYR A 54 13.18 0.69 -4.30
C TYR A 54 12.97 2.19 -4.39
N GLN A 55 12.42 2.65 -5.53
CA GLN A 55 12.08 4.04 -5.77
C GLN A 55 10.60 4.31 -5.47
N SER A 56 10.33 4.98 -4.35
CA SER A 56 8.98 5.37 -3.92
C SER A 56 8.52 6.62 -4.70
N ILE A 57 7.92 6.44 -5.89
CA ILE A 57 7.60 7.50 -6.86
C ILE A 57 6.13 7.58 -7.27
N GLY A 58 5.28 6.80 -6.61
CA GLY A 58 3.84 6.67 -6.92
C GLY A 58 3.54 5.57 -7.94
N SER A 59 2.34 5.02 -7.85
CA SER A 59 1.90 3.84 -8.62
C SER A 59 2.01 4.04 -10.12
N SER A 60 1.58 5.20 -10.64
CA SER A 60 1.70 5.48 -12.08
C SER A 60 3.16 5.54 -12.55
N GLY A 61 4.08 6.01 -11.68
CA GLY A 61 5.52 5.99 -11.93
C GLY A 61 6.05 4.56 -12.02
N GLY A 62 5.65 3.68 -11.09
CA GLY A 62 6.02 2.27 -11.08
C GLY A 62 5.54 1.52 -12.32
N ILE A 63 4.26 1.70 -12.70
CA ILE A 63 3.71 1.11 -13.93
C ILE A 63 4.51 1.59 -15.17
N LYS A 64 4.84 2.87 -15.24
CA LYS A 64 5.64 3.40 -16.35
C LYS A 64 7.04 2.80 -16.40
N GLN A 65 7.71 2.68 -15.26
CA GLN A 65 9.08 2.15 -15.21
C GLN A 65 9.13 0.66 -15.54
N ILE A 66 8.20 -0.15 -15.02
CA ILE A 66 8.17 -1.57 -15.39
C ILE A 66 7.86 -1.75 -16.89
N LYS A 67 6.93 -1.00 -17.45
CA LYS A 67 6.63 -1.04 -18.89
C LYS A 67 7.83 -0.60 -19.74
N ALA A 68 8.62 0.36 -19.27
CA ALA A 68 9.86 0.80 -19.90
C ALA A 68 11.05 -0.14 -19.62
N LYS A 69 10.86 -1.21 -18.83
CA LYS A 69 11.89 -2.19 -18.45
C LYS A 69 13.11 -1.58 -17.76
N THR A 70 12.93 -0.47 -17.05
CA THR A 70 14.00 0.22 -16.29
C THR A 70 14.17 -0.28 -14.87
N VAL A 71 13.27 -1.16 -14.42
CA VAL A 71 13.29 -1.81 -13.10
C VAL A 71 12.92 -3.28 -13.23
N ASP A 72 13.32 -4.09 -12.26
CA ASP A 72 13.03 -5.53 -12.22
C ASP A 72 11.56 -5.81 -11.84
N PHE A 73 10.94 -4.93 -11.04
CA PHE A 73 9.51 -4.98 -10.73
C PHE A 73 8.88 -3.60 -10.57
N GLY A 74 7.59 -3.52 -10.88
CA GLY A 74 6.75 -2.37 -10.57
C GLY A 74 5.89 -2.62 -9.33
N ALA A 75 5.53 -1.57 -8.60
CA ALA A 75 4.55 -1.65 -7.52
C ALA A 75 3.43 -0.62 -7.71
N SER A 76 2.17 -1.06 -7.53
CA SER A 76 1.00 -0.21 -7.70
C SER A 76 -0.12 -0.59 -6.74
N ASP A 77 -0.76 0.40 -6.10
CA ASP A 77 -1.99 0.17 -5.33
C ASP A 77 -3.25 0.36 -6.20
N ASN A 78 -3.06 0.80 -7.43
CA ASN A 78 -4.08 0.78 -8.47
C ASN A 78 -3.87 -0.48 -9.32
N PRO A 79 -4.71 -1.53 -9.20
CA PRO A 79 -4.50 -2.77 -9.93
C PRO A 79 -4.56 -2.53 -11.44
N VAL A 80 -3.64 -3.15 -12.16
CA VAL A 80 -3.66 -3.17 -13.63
C VAL A 80 -4.71 -4.18 -14.08
N LYS A 81 -5.48 -3.84 -15.10
CA LYS A 81 -6.53 -4.72 -15.65
C LYS A 81 -5.91 -5.99 -16.24
N PHE A 82 -6.65 -7.09 -16.12
CA PHE A 82 -6.17 -8.40 -16.60
C PHE A 82 -5.78 -8.40 -18.08
N ASP A 83 -6.64 -7.82 -18.93
CA ASP A 83 -6.38 -7.77 -20.37
C ASP A 83 -5.12 -6.94 -20.71
N GLU A 84 -4.84 -5.90 -19.95
CA GLU A 84 -3.63 -5.08 -20.08
C GLU A 84 -2.39 -5.87 -19.62
N LEU A 85 -2.49 -6.63 -18.52
CA LEU A 85 -1.40 -7.52 -18.07
C LEU A 85 -1.05 -8.58 -19.11
N GLU A 86 -2.07 -9.19 -19.72
CA GLU A 86 -1.86 -10.21 -20.77
C GLU A 86 -1.24 -9.58 -22.02
N ALA A 87 -1.73 -8.42 -22.44
CA ALA A 87 -1.19 -7.69 -23.60
C ALA A 87 0.28 -7.28 -23.41
N ASP A 88 0.66 -6.88 -22.19
CA ASP A 88 2.02 -6.48 -21.84
C ASP A 88 2.93 -7.68 -21.48
N GLY A 89 2.40 -8.89 -21.44
CA GLY A 89 3.14 -10.10 -21.05
C GLY A 89 3.58 -10.09 -19.57
N MET A 90 2.77 -9.48 -18.71
CA MET A 90 3.03 -9.34 -17.28
C MET A 90 2.15 -10.24 -16.43
N VAL A 91 2.57 -10.47 -15.19
CA VAL A 91 1.78 -10.98 -14.08
C VAL A 91 1.67 -9.93 -12.99
N GLN A 92 0.61 -10.03 -12.20
CA GLN A 92 0.37 -9.20 -11.03
C GLN A 92 -0.03 -10.08 -9.84
N PHE A 93 0.36 -9.65 -8.63
CA PHE A 93 -0.10 -10.29 -7.40
C PHE A 93 -0.13 -9.28 -6.25
N PRO A 94 -1.08 -9.40 -5.29
CA PRO A 94 -1.10 -8.56 -4.10
C PRO A 94 0.04 -8.97 -3.15
N ALA A 95 0.76 -7.98 -2.61
CA ALA A 95 1.88 -8.20 -1.71
C ALA A 95 1.55 -7.90 -0.25
N ILE A 96 0.71 -6.88 -0.01
CA ILE A 96 0.37 -6.39 1.33
C ILE A 96 -0.96 -5.64 1.29
N ILE A 97 -1.68 -5.65 2.40
CA ILE A 97 -2.92 -4.89 2.59
C ILE A 97 -2.69 -3.81 3.66
N GLY A 98 -3.37 -2.69 3.52
CA GLY A 98 -3.36 -1.60 4.50
C GLY A 98 -4.57 -0.69 4.36
N GLY A 99 -4.64 0.34 5.20
CA GLY A 99 -5.73 1.31 5.21
C GLY A 99 -5.28 2.68 4.70
N VAL A 100 -6.08 3.30 3.84
CA VAL A 100 -5.98 4.73 3.57
C VAL A 100 -6.81 5.46 4.61
N VAL A 101 -6.23 6.44 5.28
CA VAL A 101 -6.89 7.16 6.37
C VAL A 101 -6.94 8.66 6.07
N PRO A 102 -8.11 9.29 6.23
CA PRO A 102 -8.21 10.74 6.24
C PRO A 102 -7.53 11.29 7.48
N VAL A 103 -6.60 12.22 7.28
CA VAL A 103 -5.82 12.89 8.34
C VAL A 103 -6.04 14.39 8.31
N ILE A 104 -6.03 15.02 9.49
CA ILE A 104 -6.37 16.43 9.65
C ILE A 104 -5.36 17.18 10.52
N ASN A 105 -5.34 18.50 10.38
CA ASN A 105 -4.66 19.42 11.27
C ASN A 105 -5.63 20.51 11.74
N VAL A 106 -6.44 20.16 12.74
CA VAL A 106 -7.44 21.06 13.36
C VAL A 106 -7.13 21.20 14.84
N ASP A 107 -6.98 22.43 15.30
CA ASP A 107 -6.57 22.69 16.69
C ASP A 107 -7.59 22.16 17.70
N GLY A 108 -7.09 21.51 18.75
CA GLY A 108 -7.89 20.97 19.83
C GLY A 108 -8.57 19.63 19.54
N VAL A 109 -8.47 19.09 18.30
CA VAL A 109 -9.06 17.80 17.93
C VAL A 109 -8.05 16.67 18.09
N LYS A 110 -8.49 15.57 18.70
CA LYS A 110 -7.66 14.38 18.95
C LYS A 110 -7.87 13.31 17.87
N PRO A 111 -6.92 12.36 17.69
CA PRO A 111 -7.09 11.22 16.78
C PRO A 111 -8.38 10.46 17.06
N GLY A 112 -9.19 10.22 16.01
CA GLY A 112 -10.45 9.49 16.08
C GLY A 112 -11.62 10.24 16.73
N GLU A 113 -11.45 11.49 17.13
CA GLU A 113 -12.52 12.26 17.75
C GLU A 113 -13.56 12.72 16.74
N ILE A 114 -13.13 13.13 15.52
CA ILE A 114 -14.04 13.45 14.42
C ILE A 114 -14.51 12.16 13.73
N LYS A 115 -15.82 12.14 13.46
CA LYS A 115 -16.51 11.07 12.73
C LYS A 115 -17.12 11.66 11.45
N LEU A 116 -16.89 11.02 10.31
CA LEU A 116 -17.52 11.35 9.04
C LEU A 116 -18.07 10.11 8.35
N ASP A 117 -19.07 10.31 7.52
CA ASP A 117 -19.47 9.31 6.51
C ASP A 117 -18.83 9.60 5.15
N GLY A 118 -18.98 8.65 4.23
CA GLY A 118 -18.39 8.76 2.89
C GLY A 118 -18.91 9.96 2.09
N PRO A 119 -20.22 10.21 2.04
CA PRO A 119 -20.77 11.38 1.35
C PRO A 119 -20.22 12.71 1.88
N THR A 120 -20.16 12.89 3.19
CA THR A 120 -19.61 14.12 3.80
C THR A 120 -18.12 14.28 3.50
N LEU A 121 -17.35 13.20 3.56
CA LEU A 121 -15.94 13.23 3.18
C LEU A 121 -15.76 13.58 1.68
N ALA A 122 -16.61 13.03 0.81
CA ALA A 122 -16.62 13.36 -0.62
C ALA A 122 -16.94 14.85 -0.86
N ASP A 123 -17.92 15.40 -0.13
CA ASP A 123 -18.29 16.83 -0.23
C ASP A 123 -17.14 17.76 0.20
N ILE A 124 -16.34 17.38 1.20
CA ILE A 124 -15.14 18.11 1.58
C ILE A 124 -14.14 18.14 0.42
N PHE A 125 -13.80 16.97 -0.14
CA PHE A 125 -12.81 16.87 -1.21
C PHE A 125 -13.28 17.48 -2.55
N GLN A 126 -14.59 17.66 -2.72
CA GLN A 126 -15.16 18.41 -3.84
C GLN A 126 -15.26 19.92 -3.60
N GLY A 127 -15.01 20.38 -2.36
CA GLY A 127 -15.17 21.80 -1.97
C GLY A 127 -16.62 22.23 -1.79
N VAL A 128 -17.58 21.31 -1.75
CA VAL A 128 -19.00 21.54 -1.38
C VAL A 128 -19.10 21.87 0.11
N ILE A 129 -18.28 21.24 0.93
CA ILE A 129 -17.99 21.60 2.31
C ILE A 129 -16.61 22.24 2.33
N SER A 130 -16.54 23.54 2.62
CA SER A 130 -15.30 24.31 2.62
C SER A 130 -14.94 24.93 3.98
N ASP A 131 -15.71 24.64 5.02
CA ASP A 131 -15.50 25.11 6.39
C ASP A 131 -15.75 24.01 7.41
N TRP A 132 -14.88 23.88 8.42
CA TRP A 132 -15.03 22.90 9.48
C TRP A 132 -16.27 23.11 10.36
N GLY A 133 -16.84 24.32 10.39
CA GLY A 133 -18.10 24.66 11.06
C GLY A 133 -19.37 24.27 10.32
N ASP A 134 -19.26 23.56 9.17
CA ASP A 134 -20.45 23.12 8.39
C ASP A 134 -21.36 22.22 9.26
N LYS A 135 -22.66 22.47 9.19
CA LYS A 135 -23.69 21.77 9.98
C LYS A 135 -23.67 20.24 9.75
N ARG A 136 -23.30 19.78 8.57
CA ARG A 136 -23.22 18.35 8.24
C ARG A 136 -22.12 17.64 9.05
N ILE A 137 -21.00 18.33 9.29
CA ILE A 137 -19.93 17.85 10.17
C ILE A 137 -20.42 17.87 11.62
N ALA A 138 -21.02 18.97 12.06
CA ALA A 138 -21.46 19.15 13.46
C ALA A 138 -22.52 18.10 13.87
N ILE A 139 -23.49 17.77 13.00
CA ILE A 139 -24.54 16.78 13.27
C ILE A 139 -23.96 15.37 13.57
N MET A 140 -22.87 14.99 12.90
CA MET A 140 -22.21 13.68 13.13
C MET A 140 -21.27 13.69 14.36
N ASN A 141 -21.00 14.87 14.92
CA ASN A 141 -20.02 15.06 16.00
C ASN A 141 -20.61 15.82 17.21
N PRO A 142 -21.75 15.34 17.78
CA PRO A 142 -22.36 16.04 18.91
C PRO A 142 -21.39 16.08 20.10
N GLY A 143 -21.19 17.28 20.67
CA GLY A 143 -20.31 17.50 21.81
C GLY A 143 -18.82 17.69 21.47
N VAL A 144 -18.38 17.48 20.24
CA VAL A 144 -17.02 17.76 19.79
C VAL A 144 -16.91 19.24 19.42
N LYS A 145 -15.95 19.95 20.03
CA LYS A 145 -15.68 21.36 19.71
C LYS A 145 -14.75 21.43 18.50
N ILE A 146 -15.34 21.56 17.32
CA ILE A 146 -14.61 21.73 16.06
C ILE A 146 -14.56 23.23 15.77
N PRO A 147 -13.38 23.87 15.73
CA PRO A 147 -13.27 25.28 15.37
C PRO A 147 -13.74 25.50 13.93
N SER A 148 -14.57 26.52 13.69
CA SER A 148 -14.87 26.98 12.32
C SER A 148 -13.60 27.51 11.67
N GLY A 149 -13.48 27.30 10.36
CA GLY A 149 -12.37 27.79 9.56
C GLY A 149 -12.30 27.10 8.19
N PRO A 150 -11.71 27.78 7.21
CA PRO A 150 -11.65 27.27 5.85
C PRO A 150 -10.84 25.98 5.76
N ILE A 151 -11.38 25.00 5.03
CA ILE A 151 -10.72 23.70 4.82
C ILE A 151 -9.74 23.81 3.65
N THR A 152 -8.49 23.40 3.88
CA THR A 152 -7.52 23.15 2.81
C THR A 152 -7.40 21.65 2.56
N VAL A 153 -7.64 21.22 1.32
CA VAL A 153 -7.51 19.80 0.91
C VAL A 153 -6.09 19.52 0.49
N VAL A 154 -5.46 18.52 1.08
CA VAL A 154 -4.11 18.07 0.71
C VAL A 154 -4.21 16.77 -0.07
N VAL A 155 -3.76 16.80 -1.31
CA VAL A 155 -3.90 15.70 -2.28
C VAL A 155 -2.55 15.27 -2.86
N ARG A 156 -2.51 14.18 -3.60
CA ARG A 156 -1.31 13.70 -4.28
C ARG A 156 -1.03 14.55 -5.53
N ALA A 157 0.23 14.93 -5.69
CA ALA A 157 0.68 15.73 -6.85
C ALA A 157 1.02 14.88 -8.08
N GLU A 158 1.22 13.55 -7.87
CA GLU A 158 1.53 12.58 -8.93
C GLU A 158 0.45 11.51 -9.04
N GLY A 159 0.54 10.66 -10.08
CA GLY A 159 -0.34 9.51 -10.24
C GLY A 159 -0.14 8.47 -9.12
N SER A 160 -1.15 8.34 -8.27
CA SER A 160 -1.09 7.66 -6.98
C SER A 160 -2.10 6.53 -6.85
N GLY A 161 -1.65 5.35 -6.45
CA GLY A 161 -2.54 4.25 -6.07
C GLY A 161 -3.32 4.54 -4.79
N THR A 162 -2.73 5.26 -3.83
CA THR A 162 -3.45 5.73 -2.64
C THR A 162 -4.62 6.63 -3.04
N THR A 163 -4.43 7.53 -4.03
CA THR A 163 -5.51 8.33 -4.62
C THR A 163 -6.56 7.43 -5.29
N ALA A 164 -6.14 6.40 -6.03
CA ALA A 164 -7.07 5.48 -6.68
C ALA A 164 -7.95 4.75 -5.66
N ILE A 165 -7.39 4.23 -4.57
CA ILE A 165 -8.13 3.60 -3.47
C ILE A 165 -9.09 4.60 -2.83
N PHE A 166 -8.60 5.80 -2.51
CA PHE A 166 -9.40 6.84 -1.86
C PHE A 166 -10.58 7.30 -2.72
N THR A 167 -10.33 7.59 -4.00
CA THR A 167 -11.37 8.06 -4.92
C THR A 167 -12.35 6.96 -5.33
N ASP A 168 -11.91 5.70 -5.39
CA ASP A 168 -12.80 4.55 -5.57
C ASP A 168 -13.82 4.44 -4.42
N TYR A 169 -13.38 4.65 -3.17
CA TYR A 169 -14.28 4.71 -2.02
C TYR A 169 -15.25 5.89 -2.11
N LEU A 170 -14.76 7.11 -2.41
CA LEU A 170 -15.62 8.28 -2.50
C LEU A 170 -16.67 8.14 -3.62
N ALA A 171 -16.29 7.56 -4.76
CA ALA A 171 -17.20 7.29 -5.86
C ALA A 171 -18.24 6.20 -5.53
N LYS A 172 -17.92 5.23 -4.69
CA LYS A 172 -18.85 4.21 -4.21
C LYS A 172 -19.86 4.74 -3.20
N THR A 173 -19.55 5.84 -2.53
CA THR A 173 -20.38 6.40 -1.43
C THR A 173 -21.09 7.70 -1.81
N SER A 174 -20.66 8.40 -2.88
CA SER A 174 -21.24 9.64 -3.35
C SER A 174 -21.42 9.62 -4.87
N THR A 175 -22.68 9.64 -5.32
CA THR A 175 -23.01 9.77 -6.75
C THR A 175 -22.50 11.09 -7.33
N LEU A 176 -22.58 12.18 -6.57
CA LEU A 176 -22.05 13.47 -6.98
C LEU A 176 -20.54 13.41 -7.24
N PHE A 177 -19.78 12.75 -6.35
CA PHE A 177 -18.35 12.55 -6.55
C PHE A 177 -18.06 11.66 -7.75
N LYS A 178 -18.79 10.55 -7.89
CA LYS A 178 -18.65 9.61 -9.01
C LYS A 178 -18.82 10.30 -10.35
N ASP A 179 -19.87 11.11 -10.50
CA ASP A 179 -20.24 11.73 -11.78
C ASP A 179 -19.40 13.01 -12.06
N GLY A 180 -18.93 13.69 -11.02
CA GLY A 180 -18.15 14.93 -11.14
C GLY A 180 -16.63 14.71 -11.21
N VAL A 181 -16.05 14.04 -10.21
CA VAL A 181 -14.60 13.83 -10.07
C VAL A 181 -14.19 12.47 -10.62
N GLY A 182 -14.96 11.44 -10.28
CA GLY A 182 -14.69 10.05 -10.64
C GLY A 182 -13.60 9.39 -9.78
N ALA A 183 -13.28 8.14 -10.11
CA ALA A 183 -12.25 7.36 -9.45
C ALA A 183 -11.01 7.21 -10.35
N GLY A 184 -9.81 7.27 -9.76
CA GLY A 184 -8.58 7.07 -10.51
C GLY A 184 -7.32 7.50 -9.76
N ALA A 185 -6.18 7.09 -10.30
CA ALA A 185 -4.87 7.47 -9.75
C ALA A 185 -4.52 8.96 -9.98
N ASN A 186 -5.16 9.58 -10.96
CA ASN A 186 -5.07 11.00 -11.30
C ASN A 186 -6.48 11.53 -11.52
N VAL A 187 -6.93 12.41 -10.65
CA VAL A 187 -8.23 13.08 -10.76
C VAL A 187 -8.05 14.59 -10.67
N LYS A 188 -8.99 15.34 -11.25
CA LYS A 188 -9.02 16.79 -11.12
C LYS A 188 -9.80 17.16 -9.87
N TRP A 189 -9.10 17.66 -8.86
CA TRP A 189 -9.71 18.09 -7.60
C TRP A 189 -10.37 19.46 -7.76
N PRO A 190 -11.68 19.59 -7.50
CA PRO A 190 -12.41 20.86 -7.71
C PRO A 190 -12.34 21.81 -6.52
N ALA A 191 -11.91 21.36 -5.34
CA ALA A 191 -11.81 22.22 -4.16
C ALA A 191 -10.88 23.41 -4.42
N ALA A 192 -11.34 24.62 -4.13
CA ALA A 192 -10.63 25.85 -4.42
C ALA A 192 -9.30 25.96 -3.65
N SER A 193 -9.26 25.46 -2.40
CA SER A 193 -8.04 25.41 -1.58
C SER A 193 -7.45 24.01 -1.61
N THR A 194 -6.56 23.75 -2.59
CA THR A 194 -5.92 22.45 -2.78
C THR A 194 -4.40 22.58 -2.77
N VAL A 195 -3.72 21.72 -2.00
CA VAL A 195 -2.27 21.65 -1.90
C VAL A 195 -1.79 20.25 -2.33
N GLY A 196 -0.84 20.19 -3.26
CA GLY A 196 -0.24 18.93 -3.73
C GLY A 196 0.91 18.48 -2.84
N GLY A 197 0.92 17.18 -2.46
CA GLY A 197 2.04 16.53 -1.78
C GLY A 197 2.58 15.37 -2.62
N LYS A 198 3.90 15.27 -2.79
CA LYS A 198 4.54 14.14 -3.47
C LYS A 198 4.67 12.96 -2.50
N GLY A 199 4.10 11.82 -2.87
CA GLY A 199 4.07 10.63 -2.03
C GLY A 199 3.14 10.74 -0.83
N ASN A 200 2.97 9.67 -0.07
CA ASN A 200 2.34 9.70 1.24
C ASN A 200 3.09 10.62 2.20
N GLU A 201 4.42 10.67 2.09
CA GLU A 201 5.31 11.53 2.86
C GLU A 201 4.99 13.01 2.66
N GLY A 202 4.83 13.43 1.42
CA GLY A 202 4.54 14.83 1.08
C GLY A 202 3.15 15.26 1.53
N VAL A 203 2.14 14.37 1.44
CA VAL A 203 0.81 14.64 1.98
C VAL A 203 0.88 14.76 3.50
N ALA A 204 1.53 13.82 4.20
CA ALA A 204 1.69 13.86 5.66
C ALA A 204 2.39 15.16 6.12
N ALA A 205 3.49 15.54 5.46
CA ALA A 205 4.21 16.77 5.77
C ALA A 205 3.35 18.04 5.56
N ASN A 206 2.59 18.09 4.46
CA ASN A 206 1.73 19.24 4.19
C ASN A 206 0.57 19.35 5.17
N VAL A 207 -0.12 18.23 5.50
CA VAL A 207 -1.19 18.25 6.52
C VAL A 207 -0.65 18.69 7.87
N THR A 208 0.52 18.19 8.29
CA THR A 208 1.13 18.59 9.58
C THR A 208 1.42 20.10 9.63
N ARG A 209 1.79 20.73 8.51
CA ARG A 209 2.17 22.14 8.43
C ARG A 209 1.00 23.07 8.20
N VAL A 210 -0.01 22.68 7.42
CA VAL A 210 -1.12 23.53 7.01
C VAL A 210 -2.26 23.40 8.00
N LYS A 211 -2.59 24.45 8.70
CA LYS A 211 -3.73 24.51 9.64
C LYS A 211 -5.05 24.36 8.90
N ASN A 212 -6.04 23.75 9.56
CA ASN A 212 -7.37 23.48 9.05
C ASN A 212 -7.36 22.62 7.78
N SER A 213 -6.29 21.84 7.56
CA SER A 213 -6.19 20.95 6.42
C SER A 213 -6.75 19.55 6.68
N VAL A 214 -7.14 18.89 5.59
CA VAL A 214 -7.46 17.47 5.51
C VAL A 214 -6.72 16.87 4.33
N GLY A 215 -6.16 15.69 4.52
CA GLY A 215 -5.53 14.89 3.47
C GLY A 215 -5.82 13.41 3.67
N TYR A 216 -5.20 12.56 2.88
CA TYR A 216 -5.29 11.11 3.00
C TYR A 216 -3.91 10.49 2.81
N VAL A 217 -3.59 9.54 3.67
CA VAL A 217 -2.32 8.79 3.64
C VAL A 217 -2.58 7.32 3.98
N GLU A 218 -1.62 6.47 3.68
CA GLU A 218 -1.59 5.12 4.24
C GLU A 218 -1.30 5.20 5.75
N TYR A 219 -1.89 4.28 6.53
CA TYR A 219 -1.98 4.37 7.99
C TYR A 219 -0.62 4.37 8.72
N ALA A 220 0.39 3.64 8.22
CA ALA A 220 1.72 3.66 8.81
C ALA A 220 2.34 5.07 8.81
N TYR A 221 2.04 5.88 7.79
CA TYR A 221 2.47 7.29 7.74
C TYR A 221 1.73 8.13 8.78
N ALA A 222 0.43 7.91 8.97
CA ALA A 222 -0.35 8.61 9.99
C ALA A 222 0.20 8.31 11.40
N LYS A 223 0.49 7.03 11.70
CA LYS A 223 1.08 6.61 12.99
C LYS A 223 2.49 7.16 13.19
N LYS A 224 3.37 7.00 12.21
CA LYS A 224 4.76 7.48 12.28
C LYS A 224 4.84 8.97 12.56
N ASN A 225 3.94 9.76 11.96
CA ASN A 225 3.91 11.22 12.12
C ASN A 225 2.94 11.69 13.23
N LYS A 226 2.34 10.77 14.01
CA LYS A 226 1.39 11.04 15.09
C LYS A 226 0.24 11.97 14.66
N MET A 227 -0.29 11.71 13.45
CA MET A 227 -1.32 12.56 12.87
C MET A 227 -2.69 12.29 13.48
N THR A 228 -3.52 13.33 13.52
CA THR A 228 -4.94 13.18 13.86
C THR A 228 -5.69 12.62 12.67
N TYR A 229 -6.35 11.48 12.86
CA TYR A 229 -7.17 10.81 11.84
C TYR A 229 -8.66 10.90 12.18
N ILE A 230 -9.49 10.67 11.17
CA ILE A 230 -10.95 10.68 11.24
C ILE A 230 -11.47 9.25 11.32
N ASN A 231 -12.43 8.97 12.20
CA ASN A 231 -13.20 7.75 12.19
C ASN A 231 -14.25 7.79 11.08
N LEU A 232 -14.42 6.71 10.34
CA LEU A 232 -15.35 6.66 9.21
C LEU A 232 -16.52 5.72 9.46
N LYS A 233 -17.68 6.13 8.97
CA LYS A 233 -18.86 5.28 8.93
C LYS A 233 -18.69 4.27 7.79
N ASN A 234 -18.73 2.98 8.13
CA ASN A 234 -18.61 1.91 7.17
C ASN A 234 -19.96 1.58 6.49
N LYS A 235 -19.93 0.66 5.52
CA LYS A 235 -21.11 0.25 4.75
C LYS A 235 -22.25 -0.28 5.61
N ASP A 236 -21.94 -0.92 6.74
CA ASP A 236 -22.91 -1.49 7.68
C ASP A 236 -23.43 -0.45 8.70
N GLY A 237 -23.02 0.83 8.55
CA GLY A 237 -23.52 1.94 9.37
C GLY A 237 -22.76 2.18 10.67
N ASN A 238 -21.67 1.46 10.94
CA ASN A 238 -20.85 1.62 12.14
C ASN A 238 -19.72 2.61 11.92
N PHE A 239 -19.44 3.48 12.91
CA PHE A 239 -18.21 4.24 12.94
C PHE A 239 -17.05 3.37 13.41
N VAL A 240 -16.01 3.27 12.60
CA VAL A 240 -14.82 2.47 12.86
C VAL A 240 -13.57 3.34 12.87
N ALA A 241 -12.61 2.97 13.72
CA ALA A 241 -11.26 3.52 13.72
C ALA A 241 -10.34 2.71 12.81
N PRO A 242 -9.31 3.32 12.22
CA PRO A 242 -8.35 2.57 11.42
C PRO A 242 -7.37 1.81 12.33
N ASP A 243 -7.24 0.52 12.10
CA ASP A 243 -6.20 -0.36 12.64
C ASP A 243 -6.07 -1.62 11.76
N ASP A 244 -5.06 -2.45 12.03
CA ASP A 244 -4.81 -3.69 11.28
C ASP A 244 -6.00 -4.67 11.36
N LEU A 245 -6.71 -4.74 12.48
CA LEU A 245 -7.88 -5.62 12.66
C LEU A 245 -9.05 -5.16 11.77
N THR A 246 -9.27 -3.85 11.64
CA THR A 246 -10.35 -3.31 10.81
C THR A 246 -10.01 -3.38 9.31
N PHE A 247 -8.72 -3.32 8.95
CA PHE A 247 -8.25 -3.59 7.58
C PHE A 247 -8.38 -5.08 7.24
N ALA A 248 -8.00 -5.96 8.16
CA ALA A 248 -8.18 -7.40 8.01
C ALA A 248 -9.65 -7.78 7.85
N ALA A 249 -10.54 -7.18 8.64
CA ALA A 249 -11.98 -7.40 8.53
C ALA A 249 -12.52 -7.02 7.14
N ALA A 250 -12.07 -5.90 6.58
CA ALA A 250 -12.47 -5.47 5.24
C ALA A 250 -11.95 -6.41 4.13
N ALA A 251 -10.76 -6.98 4.31
CA ALA A 251 -10.13 -7.86 3.32
C ALA A 251 -10.62 -9.32 3.40
N ALA A 252 -11.24 -9.74 4.53
CA ALA A 252 -11.57 -11.13 4.83
C ALA A 252 -12.49 -11.81 3.80
N GLY A 253 -13.34 -11.03 3.11
CA GLY A 253 -14.27 -11.53 2.08
C GLY A 253 -13.65 -11.65 0.67
N THR A 254 -12.38 -11.31 0.49
CA THR A 254 -11.75 -11.26 -0.83
C THR A 254 -11.05 -12.57 -1.17
N ASP A 255 -11.61 -13.33 -2.11
CA ASP A 255 -10.97 -14.53 -2.68
C ASP A 255 -10.10 -14.11 -3.89
N TRP A 256 -8.85 -13.78 -3.62
CA TRP A 256 -7.89 -13.33 -4.63
C TRP A 256 -7.66 -14.35 -5.76
N SER A 257 -7.81 -15.65 -5.48
CA SER A 257 -7.58 -16.71 -6.46
C SER A 257 -8.61 -16.73 -7.59
N LYS A 258 -9.80 -16.17 -7.36
CA LYS A 258 -10.90 -16.09 -8.33
C LYS A 258 -10.89 -14.80 -9.14
N ILE A 259 -10.02 -13.85 -8.81
CA ILE A 259 -9.97 -12.56 -9.49
C ILE A 259 -8.97 -12.62 -10.64
N PRO A 260 -9.39 -12.34 -11.89
CA PRO A 260 -8.47 -12.27 -13.02
C PRO A 260 -7.31 -11.31 -12.77
N GLY A 261 -6.07 -11.79 -12.94
CA GLY A 261 -4.88 -11.00 -12.61
C GLY A 261 -4.73 -10.63 -11.14
N MET A 262 -5.54 -11.20 -10.24
CA MET A 262 -5.55 -10.92 -8.79
C MET A 262 -5.72 -9.43 -8.44
N GLY A 263 -6.26 -8.61 -9.34
CA GLY A 263 -6.36 -7.16 -9.17
C GLY A 263 -7.79 -6.69 -8.86
N THR A 264 -8.02 -6.15 -7.66
CA THR A 264 -9.31 -5.55 -7.30
C THR A 264 -9.16 -4.49 -6.21
N PHE A 265 -10.14 -3.57 -6.13
CA PHE A 265 -10.32 -2.69 -4.97
C PHE A 265 -11.21 -3.37 -3.94
N ILE A 266 -10.82 -3.31 -2.66
CA ILE A 266 -11.56 -3.84 -1.52
C ILE A 266 -12.19 -2.73 -0.66
N THR A 267 -12.37 -1.54 -1.24
CA THR A 267 -13.03 -0.39 -0.60
C THR A 267 -14.51 -0.62 -0.40
N ASN A 268 -15.07 -0.03 0.65
CA ASN A 268 -16.47 -0.11 1.03
C ASN A 268 -16.96 -1.56 1.23
N ALA A 269 -16.09 -2.43 1.75
CA ALA A 269 -16.42 -3.81 2.07
C ALA A 269 -17.48 -3.87 3.19
N SER A 270 -18.37 -4.87 3.11
CA SER A 270 -19.33 -5.16 4.18
C SER A 270 -18.62 -5.74 5.39
N GLY A 271 -19.22 -5.61 6.56
CA GLY A 271 -18.73 -6.09 7.85
C GLY A 271 -18.73 -4.99 8.90
N ALA A 272 -19.32 -5.29 10.07
CA ALA A 272 -19.51 -4.31 11.14
C ALA A 272 -18.20 -3.63 11.61
N LYS A 273 -17.05 -4.29 11.41
CA LYS A 273 -15.73 -3.78 11.78
C LYS A 273 -14.86 -3.38 10.58
N SER A 274 -15.37 -3.51 9.35
CA SER A 274 -14.57 -3.24 8.14
C SER A 274 -14.22 -1.76 8.02
N TRP A 275 -12.91 -1.45 7.92
CA TRP A 275 -12.45 -0.11 7.55
C TRP A 275 -12.82 0.18 6.08
N PRO A 276 -13.51 1.27 5.78
CA PRO A 276 -14.09 1.44 4.46
C PRO A 276 -13.09 1.77 3.36
N ILE A 277 -11.89 2.25 3.68
CA ILE A 277 -10.87 2.63 2.69
C ILE A 277 -9.66 1.69 2.81
N THR A 278 -9.93 0.38 2.73
CA THR A 278 -8.89 -0.65 2.72
C THR A 278 -8.47 -0.95 1.28
N GLY A 279 -7.18 -1.16 1.07
CA GLY A 279 -6.61 -1.49 -0.22
C GLY A 279 -5.42 -2.44 -0.14
N ALA A 280 -5.01 -2.97 -1.29
CA ALA A 280 -3.81 -3.77 -1.42
C ALA A 280 -2.79 -3.07 -2.32
N SER A 281 -1.51 -3.37 -2.11
CA SER A 281 -0.46 -3.02 -3.05
C SER A 281 -0.06 -4.25 -3.86
N PHE A 282 0.07 -4.07 -5.18
CA PHE A 282 0.33 -5.13 -6.15
C PHE A 282 1.73 -5.01 -6.72
N ILE A 283 2.34 -6.15 -6.99
CA ILE A 283 3.62 -6.28 -7.69
C ILE A 283 3.36 -6.68 -9.13
N LEU A 284 4.09 -6.04 -10.03
CA LEU A 284 4.06 -6.27 -11.47
C LEU A 284 5.40 -6.86 -11.90
N LEU A 285 5.37 -8.01 -12.61
CA LEU A 285 6.55 -8.68 -13.15
C LEU A 285 6.28 -9.11 -14.60
N TYR A 286 7.30 -9.05 -15.45
CA TYR A 286 7.23 -9.70 -16.76
C TYR A 286 7.22 -11.21 -16.63
N LYS A 287 6.41 -11.90 -17.45
CA LYS A 287 6.46 -13.37 -17.61
C LYS A 287 7.80 -13.82 -18.19
N ASN A 288 8.35 -13.02 -19.11
CA ASN A 288 9.68 -13.23 -19.70
C ASN A 288 10.58 -12.01 -19.44
N PRO A 289 11.20 -11.90 -18.25
CA PRO A 289 12.06 -10.80 -17.90
C PRO A 289 13.39 -10.83 -18.66
N GLU A 290 13.96 -9.68 -18.97
CA GLU A 290 15.28 -9.56 -19.61
C GLU A 290 16.39 -10.06 -18.66
N ASN A 291 16.32 -9.71 -17.38
CA ASN A 291 17.24 -10.21 -16.36
C ASN A 291 16.54 -11.29 -15.51
N LYS A 292 16.72 -12.53 -15.91
CA LYS A 292 16.12 -13.69 -15.23
C LYS A 292 16.65 -13.90 -13.82
N ALA A 293 17.93 -13.58 -13.57
CA ALA A 293 18.55 -13.70 -12.24
C ALA A 293 17.92 -12.71 -11.26
N ASN A 294 17.74 -11.45 -11.67
CA ASN A 294 17.07 -10.44 -10.85
C ASN A 294 15.60 -10.81 -10.61
N ALA A 295 14.90 -11.29 -11.63
CA ALA A 295 13.50 -11.73 -11.46
C ALA A 295 13.37 -12.90 -10.49
N ALA A 296 14.31 -13.85 -10.52
CA ALA A 296 14.37 -14.93 -9.53
C ALA A 296 14.58 -14.40 -8.11
N GLU A 297 15.43 -13.40 -7.96
CA GLU A 297 15.71 -12.79 -6.65
C GLU A 297 14.52 -11.96 -6.15
N VAL A 298 13.82 -11.23 -7.03
CA VAL A 298 12.54 -10.54 -6.69
C VAL A 298 11.51 -11.54 -6.18
N ILE A 299 11.36 -12.70 -6.83
CA ILE A 299 10.45 -13.76 -6.36
C ILE A 299 10.86 -14.25 -4.97
N LYS A 300 12.16 -14.47 -4.72
CA LYS A 300 12.65 -14.88 -3.39
C LYS A 300 12.40 -13.81 -2.34
N PHE A 301 12.55 -12.52 -2.70
CA PHE A 301 12.26 -11.40 -1.80
C PHE A 301 10.80 -11.39 -1.37
N PHE A 302 9.84 -11.52 -2.30
CA PHE A 302 8.43 -11.56 -1.94
C PHE A 302 8.01 -12.87 -1.27
N ASP A 303 8.64 -14.00 -1.60
CA ASP A 303 8.44 -15.24 -0.87
C ASP A 303 8.93 -15.15 0.59
N PHE A 304 10.08 -14.50 0.82
CA PHE A 304 10.56 -14.15 2.15
C PHE A 304 9.57 -13.23 2.88
N ALA A 305 9.07 -12.17 2.22
CA ALA A 305 8.09 -11.26 2.80
C ALA A 305 6.82 -12.00 3.25
N PHE A 306 6.36 -12.98 2.47
CA PHE A 306 5.19 -13.80 2.79
C PHE A 306 5.42 -14.81 3.92
N LYS A 307 6.65 -15.30 4.13
CA LYS A 307 6.98 -16.29 5.15
C LYS A 307 7.48 -15.63 6.44
N ASP A 308 8.55 -14.87 6.32
CA ASP A 308 9.31 -14.34 7.46
C ASP A 308 8.94 -12.89 7.78
N GLY A 309 8.30 -12.19 6.80
CA GLY A 309 7.98 -10.77 6.88
C GLY A 309 6.64 -10.43 7.54
N LYS A 310 5.79 -11.41 7.88
CA LYS A 310 4.43 -11.18 8.41
C LYS A 310 4.43 -10.33 9.67
N LYS A 311 5.20 -10.72 10.67
CA LYS A 311 5.31 -9.97 11.94
C LYS A 311 5.80 -8.54 11.72
N MET A 312 6.72 -8.33 10.78
CA MET A 312 7.22 -7.00 10.44
C MET A 312 6.11 -6.12 9.85
N ALA A 313 5.19 -6.72 9.08
CA ALA A 313 4.02 -6.01 8.54
C ALA A 313 3.05 -5.63 9.65
N GLU A 314 2.69 -6.56 10.53
CA GLU A 314 1.82 -6.34 11.69
C GLU A 314 2.35 -5.24 12.62
N GLU A 315 3.66 -5.18 12.86
CA GLU A 315 4.31 -4.12 13.66
C GLU A 315 4.15 -2.71 13.07
N LEU A 316 3.82 -2.60 11.79
CA LEU A 316 3.53 -1.35 11.08
C LEU A 316 2.04 -1.20 10.73
N ASP A 317 1.17 -2.04 11.33
CA ASP A 317 -0.28 -2.11 11.09
C ASP A 317 -0.69 -2.40 9.63
N TYR A 318 0.20 -3.05 8.89
CA TYR A 318 -0.21 -3.70 7.64
C TYR A 318 -0.79 -5.08 7.92
N VAL A 319 -1.66 -5.53 7.02
CA VAL A 319 -2.22 -6.88 7.06
C VAL A 319 -1.46 -7.76 6.06
N PRO A 320 -0.75 -8.79 6.53
CA PRO A 320 -0.11 -9.77 5.65
C PRO A 320 -1.13 -10.48 4.76
N MET A 321 -0.70 -10.89 3.57
CA MET A 321 -1.54 -11.71 2.71
C MET A 321 -1.86 -13.06 3.38
N PRO A 322 -3.12 -13.56 3.29
CA PRO A 322 -3.50 -14.87 3.82
C PRO A 322 -2.66 -16.00 3.21
N ASP A 323 -2.40 -17.07 3.98
CA ASP A 323 -1.58 -18.20 3.54
C ASP A 323 -2.12 -18.86 2.26
N ALA A 324 -3.43 -19.05 2.16
CA ALA A 324 -4.06 -19.58 0.95
C ALA A 324 -3.76 -18.71 -0.30
N THR A 325 -3.74 -17.38 -0.12
CA THR A 325 -3.41 -16.45 -1.21
C THR A 325 -1.93 -16.54 -1.59
N THR A 326 -1.02 -16.58 -0.61
CA THR A 326 0.42 -16.68 -0.89
C THR A 326 0.79 -18.02 -1.51
N ASP A 327 0.12 -19.09 -1.12
CA ASP A 327 0.29 -20.41 -1.74
C ASP A 327 -0.22 -20.44 -3.18
N PHE A 328 -1.34 -19.76 -3.44
CA PHE A 328 -1.83 -19.58 -4.81
C PHE A 328 -0.83 -18.78 -5.66
N ILE A 329 -0.28 -17.68 -5.13
CA ILE A 329 0.74 -16.88 -5.81
C ILE A 329 1.96 -17.73 -6.15
N ARG A 330 2.49 -18.51 -5.22
CA ARG A 330 3.63 -19.42 -5.47
C ARG A 330 3.36 -20.39 -6.60
N LYS A 331 2.19 -21.03 -6.59
CA LYS A 331 1.83 -22.10 -7.54
C LYS A 331 1.41 -21.57 -8.91
N ASN A 332 0.74 -20.41 -8.98
CA ASN A 332 0.05 -19.96 -10.18
C ASN A 332 0.56 -18.64 -10.76
N VAL A 333 1.38 -17.88 -10.02
CA VAL A 333 1.93 -16.60 -10.49
C VAL A 333 3.44 -16.71 -10.64
N PHE A 334 4.17 -17.07 -9.59
CA PHE A 334 5.63 -17.18 -9.64
C PHE A 334 6.12 -18.17 -10.70
N THR A 335 5.39 -19.28 -10.88
CA THR A 335 5.71 -20.29 -11.91
C THR A 335 5.54 -19.80 -13.35
N LYS A 336 4.83 -18.68 -13.57
CA LYS A 336 4.69 -18.06 -14.89
C LYS A 336 5.85 -17.12 -15.25
N VAL A 337 6.70 -16.78 -14.29
CA VAL A 337 7.87 -15.92 -14.51
C VAL A 337 9.08 -16.80 -14.85
N MET A 338 9.65 -16.59 -16.04
CA MET A 338 10.80 -17.35 -16.51
C MET A 338 12.08 -16.88 -15.81
N THR A 339 12.58 -17.69 -14.89
CA THR A 339 13.77 -17.36 -14.06
C THR A 339 15.01 -18.19 -14.46
N LYS A 340 14.89 -19.04 -15.46
CA LYS A 340 15.96 -19.90 -16.00
C LYS A 340 16.09 -19.75 -17.51
#